data_8769b4219019658425bebee5b6f60cb3
#
_entry.id   8769b4219019658425bebee5b6f60cb3
#
_cell.length_a   1.000
_cell.length_b   1.000
_cell.length_c   1.000
_cell.angle_alpha   90.00
_cell.angle_beta   90.00
_cell.angle_gamma   90.00
#
_symmetry.space_group_name_H-M   'P 1'
#
loop_
_entity.id
_entity.type
_entity.pdbx_description
1 polymer ?
#
loop_
_entity_poly.entity_id
_entity_poly.type
_entity_poly.pdbx_seq_one_letter_code
_entity_poly.pdbx_strand_id
1 'polypeptide(L)'
;MHAASPVTHARLFAIAVPTMVANLTTPLLGIVGTAVIGRLGQAHLIGAVAISALVFDLIFWVFGFLRMGTVALTAQALGAGDAAEQRAVLIRALVVAAAIGVALLVLQLPLALMIYAAMGGSDAVTEAAKAYFFVRIWSAPFALGSYVVLGWLIGIARTGIALALQIAVNVLNMVATALLVLVLDL
;
A
#
# COMPACT_ATOMS: atom_id res chain seq x y z
N MET A 1 4.18 31.17 24.65
CA MET A 1 3.41 29.96 24.95
C MET A 1 2.14 30.00 24.13
N HIS A 2 2.07 29.28 23.02
CA HIS A 2 0.83 29.14 22.27
C HIS A 2 -0.06 28.16 23.06
N ALA A 3 -1.17 28.66 23.59
CA ALA A 3 -2.17 27.82 24.23
C ALA A 3 -2.67 26.80 23.19
N ALA A 4 -2.46 25.52 23.46
CA ALA A 4 -3.01 24.45 22.64
C ALA A 4 -4.53 24.62 22.62
N SER A 5 -5.11 24.87 21.44
CA SER A 5 -6.55 25.01 21.29
C SER A 5 -7.23 23.72 21.76
N PRO A 6 -8.33 23.80 22.56
CA PRO A 6 -8.95 22.63 23.15
C PRO A 6 -9.38 21.65 22.07
N VAL A 7 -9.06 20.38 22.30
CA VAL A 7 -9.45 19.28 21.41
C VAL A 7 -10.95 19.08 21.55
N THR A 8 -11.72 19.58 20.62
CA THR A 8 -13.20 19.46 20.58
C THR A 8 -13.59 18.13 19.92
N HIS A 9 -14.67 17.49 20.39
CA HIS A 9 -15.22 16.28 19.75
C HIS A 9 -15.46 16.46 18.25
N ALA A 10 -15.91 17.63 17.81
CA ALA A 10 -16.09 17.94 16.40
C ALA A 10 -14.77 17.84 15.59
N ARG A 11 -13.63 18.26 16.15
CA ARG A 11 -12.31 18.11 15.53
C ARG A 11 -11.87 16.64 15.47
N LEU A 12 -12.13 15.88 16.53
CA LEU A 12 -11.85 14.45 16.55
C LEU A 12 -12.63 13.71 15.45
N PHE A 13 -13.94 13.96 15.34
CA PHE A 13 -14.78 13.36 14.30
C PHE A 13 -14.40 13.83 12.89
N ALA A 14 -13.99 15.09 12.71
CA ALA A 14 -13.53 15.60 11.42
C ALA A 14 -12.28 14.89 10.89
N ILE A 15 -11.46 14.28 11.76
CA ILE A 15 -10.27 13.51 11.39
C ILE A 15 -10.61 12.01 11.38
N ALA A 16 -11.34 11.53 12.39
CA ALA A 16 -11.59 10.10 12.56
C ALA A 16 -12.50 9.55 11.45
N VAL A 17 -13.59 10.22 11.11
CA VAL A 17 -14.55 9.73 10.10
C VAL A 17 -13.90 9.57 8.72
N PRO A 18 -13.20 10.58 8.15
CA PRO A 18 -12.49 10.39 6.88
C PRO A 18 -11.44 9.28 6.95
N THR A 19 -10.73 9.16 8.08
CA THR A 19 -9.72 8.10 8.27
C THR A 19 -10.37 6.71 8.27
N MET A 20 -11.50 6.54 8.94
CA MET A 20 -12.25 5.29 8.93
C MET A 20 -12.74 4.94 7.53
N VAL A 21 -13.29 5.92 6.79
CA VAL A 21 -13.73 5.73 5.40
C VAL A 21 -12.55 5.32 4.51
N ALA A 22 -11.41 6.00 4.62
CA ALA A 22 -10.22 5.65 3.85
C ALA A 22 -9.73 4.23 4.17
N ASN A 23 -9.74 3.82 5.43
CA ASN A 23 -9.33 2.48 5.82
C ASN A 23 -10.33 1.39 5.37
N LEU A 24 -11.62 1.72 5.25
CA LEU A 24 -12.62 0.81 4.69
C LEU A 24 -12.44 0.58 3.17
N THR A 25 -11.85 1.51 2.44
CA THR A 25 -11.61 1.33 1.00
C THR A 25 -10.58 0.24 0.69
N THR A 26 -9.65 -0.03 1.61
CA THR A 26 -8.60 -1.06 1.40
C THR A 26 -9.18 -2.49 1.40
N PRO A 27 -10.01 -2.92 2.37
CA PRO A 27 -10.71 -4.21 2.29
C PRO A 27 -11.63 -4.34 1.07
N LEU A 28 -12.31 -3.25 0.68
CA LEU A 28 -13.16 -3.24 -0.51
C LEU A 28 -12.39 -3.57 -1.78
N LEU A 29 -11.14 -3.13 -1.89
CA LEU A 29 -10.26 -3.47 -3.00
C LEU A 29 -10.07 -4.99 -3.13
N GLY A 30 -9.87 -5.68 -2.01
CA GLY A 30 -9.77 -7.16 -1.97
C GLY A 30 -11.06 -7.85 -2.37
N ILE A 31 -12.20 -7.35 -1.88
CA ILE A 31 -13.53 -7.89 -2.21
C ILE A 31 -13.82 -7.73 -3.71
N VAL A 32 -13.58 -6.55 -4.27
CA VAL A 32 -13.79 -6.28 -5.71
C VAL A 32 -12.88 -7.18 -6.54
N GLY A 33 -11.58 -7.27 -6.21
CA GLY A 33 -10.64 -8.14 -6.92
C GLY A 33 -11.09 -9.61 -6.91
N THR A 34 -11.47 -10.14 -5.74
CA THR A 34 -11.96 -11.53 -5.61
C THR A 34 -13.27 -11.74 -6.36
N ALA A 35 -14.21 -10.79 -6.30
CA ALA A 35 -15.48 -10.89 -7.01
C ALA A 35 -15.31 -10.88 -8.53
N VAL A 36 -14.38 -10.06 -9.04
CA VAL A 36 -14.09 -9.95 -10.47
C VAL A 36 -13.45 -11.25 -10.97
N ILE A 37 -12.44 -11.78 -10.26
CA ILE A 37 -11.78 -13.04 -10.61
C ILE A 37 -12.73 -14.24 -10.44
N GLY A 38 -13.63 -14.18 -9.45
CA GLY A 38 -14.66 -15.21 -9.24
C GLY A 38 -15.59 -15.40 -10.44
N ARG A 39 -15.79 -14.35 -11.26
CA ARG A 39 -16.60 -14.46 -12.50
C ARG A 39 -15.94 -15.29 -13.59
N LEU A 40 -14.63 -15.49 -13.55
CA LEU A 40 -13.90 -16.35 -14.49
C LEU A 40 -14.19 -17.85 -14.28
N GLY A 41 -14.87 -18.22 -13.18
CA GLY A 41 -15.33 -19.60 -12.93
C GLY A 41 -14.21 -20.61 -12.59
N GLN A 42 -12.97 -20.14 -12.41
CA GLN A 42 -11.82 -21.02 -12.19
C GLN A 42 -11.38 -20.92 -10.71
N ALA A 43 -11.75 -21.92 -9.91
CA ALA A 43 -11.48 -21.94 -8.46
C ALA A 43 -9.99 -21.82 -8.10
N HIS A 44 -9.09 -22.36 -8.93
CA HIS A 44 -7.64 -22.28 -8.69
C HIS A 44 -7.09 -20.85 -8.81
N LEU A 45 -7.68 -19.99 -9.67
CA LEU A 45 -7.29 -18.58 -9.78
C LEU A 45 -7.67 -17.78 -8.52
N ILE A 46 -8.84 -18.07 -7.93
CA ILE A 46 -9.25 -17.43 -6.67
C ILE A 46 -8.26 -17.80 -5.56
N GLY A 47 -7.87 -19.09 -5.46
CA GLY A 47 -6.87 -19.54 -4.53
C GLY A 47 -5.51 -18.88 -4.74
N ALA A 48 -5.06 -18.80 -6.00
CA ALA A 48 -3.79 -18.17 -6.38
C ALA A 48 -3.74 -16.70 -5.98
N VAL A 49 -4.81 -15.94 -6.24
CA VAL A 49 -4.88 -14.51 -5.88
C VAL A 49 -4.95 -14.32 -4.38
N ALA A 50 -5.72 -15.15 -3.66
CA ALA A 50 -5.81 -15.06 -2.20
C ALA A 50 -4.45 -15.33 -1.54
N ILE A 51 -3.74 -16.38 -1.96
CA ILE A 51 -2.39 -16.68 -1.47
C ILE A 51 -1.42 -15.54 -1.80
N SER A 52 -1.44 -15.06 -3.03
CA SER A 52 -0.55 -13.97 -3.43
C SER A 52 -0.86 -12.66 -2.71
N ALA A 53 -2.13 -12.37 -2.42
CA ALA A 53 -2.50 -11.20 -1.61
C ALA A 53 -1.87 -11.27 -0.21
N LEU A 54 -1.96 -12.42 0.46
CA LEU A 54 -1.31 -12.64 1.77
C LEU A 54 0.21 -12.46 1.70
N VAL A 55 0.84 -12.95 0.62
CA VAL A 55 2.29 -12.78 0.41
C VAL A 55 2.65 -11.30 0.29
N PHE A 56 1.93 -10.54 -0.53
CA PHE A 56 2.19 -9.10 -0.69
C PHE A 56 1.87 -8.31 0.57
N ASP A 57 0.80 -8.66 1.28
CA ASP A 57 0.47 -8.03 2.56
C ASP A 57 1.61 -8.24 3.57
N LEU A 58 2.17 -9.44 3.65
CA LEU A 58 3.31 -9.73 4.51
C LEU A 58 4.56 -8.95 4.09
N ILE A 59 4.90 -8.95 2.79
CA ILE A 59 6.04 -8.20 2.25
C ILE A 59 5.91 -6.72 2.59
N PHE A 60 4.77 -6.10 2.29
CA PHE A 60 4.58 -4.68 2.53
C PHE A 60 4.44 -4.33 4.01
N TRP A 61 3.90 -5.23 4.84
CA TRP A 61 3.82 -5.04 6.28
C TRP A 61 5.22 -4.92 6.92
N VAL A 62 6.18 -5.73 6.48
CA VAL A 62 7.58 -5.64 6.92
C VAL A 62 8.16 -4.25 6.68
N PHE A 63 7.80 -3.60 5.57
CA PHE A 63 8.26 -2.25 5.22
C PHE A 63 7.37 -1.12 5.75
N GLY A 64 6.40 -1.42 6.61
CA GLY A 64 5.55 -0.42 7.27
C GLY A 64 6.32 0.64 8.05
N PHE A 65 7.55 0.31 8.47
CA PHE A 65 8.46 1.25 9.14
C PHE A 65 8.80 2.48 8.26
N LEU A 66 8.78 2.36 6.94
CA LEU A 66 8.98 3.50 6.03
C LEU A 66 7.92 4.58 6.26
N ARG A 67 6.65 4.18 6.40
CA ARG A 67 5.57 5.13 6.68
C ARG A 67 5.71 5.71 8.09
N MET A 68 5.89 4.87 9.10
CA MET A 68 5.96 5.31 10.50
C MET A 68 7.18 6.18 10.77
N GLY A 69 8.35 5.80 10.25
CA GLY A 69 9.59 6.57 10.37
C GLY A 69 9.49 7.92 9.67
N THR A 70 8.92 7.95 8.46
CA THR A 70 8.71 9.21 7.73
C THR A 70 7.76 10.14 8.47
N VAL A 71 6.66 9.63 9.05
CA VAL A 71 5.74 10.43 9.89
C VAL A 71 6.52 11.07 11.05
N ALA A 72 7.26 10.25 11.80
CA ALA A 72 7.95 10.72 13.01
C ALA A 72 9.01 11.79 12.72
N LEU A 73 9.90 11.52 11.75
CA LEU A 73 10.98 12.46 11.39
C LEU A 73 10.41 13.77 10.80
N THR A 74 9.39 13.66 9.95
CA THR A 74 8.74 14.85 9.36
C THR A 74 8.03 15.68 10.42
N ALA A 75 7.33 15.04 11.37
CA ALA A 75 6.66 15.75 12.46
C ALA A 75 7.67 16.46 13.40
N GLN A 76 8.83 15.85 13.65
CA GLN A 76 9.91 16.49 14.40
C GLN A 76 10.45 17.73 13.67
N ALA A 77 10.73 17.62 12.38
CA ALA A 77 11.18 18.75 11.55
C ALA A 77 10.13 19.86 11.46
N LEU A 78 8.83 19.49 11.41
CA LEU A 78 7.73 20.46 11.46
C LEU A 78 7.69 21.19 12.81
N GLY A 79 7.83 20.46 13.91
CA GLY A 79 7.86 21.03 15.26
C GLY A 79 9.06 21.95 15.49
N ALA A 80 10.19 21.67 14.85
CA ALA A 80 11.38 22.52 14.85
C ALA A 80 11.29 23.73 13.91
N GLY A 81 10.26 23.83 13.08
CA GLY A 81 10.11 24.87 12.05
C GLY A 81 11.10 24.74 10.89
N ASP A 82 11.74 23.58 10.73
CA ASP A 82 12.76 23.34 9.69
C ASP A 82 12.14 22.78 8.42
N ALA A 83 11.79 23.68 7.51
CA ALA A 83 11.23 23.31 6.21
C ALA A 83 12.26 22.61 5.27
N ALA A 84 13.55 22.86 5.49
CA ALA A 84 14.59 22.21 4.70
C ALA A 84 14.71 20.74 5.10
N GLU A 85 14.70 20.45 6.41
CA GLU A 85 14.72 19.08 6.92
C GLU A 85 13.45 18.31 6.56
N GLN A 86 12.26 18.93 6.56
CA GLN A 86 11.03 18.28 6.10
C GLN A 86 11.17 17.75 4.66
N ARG A 87 11.78 18.53 3.75
CA ARG A 87 12.03 18.12 2.36
C ARG A 87 13.12 17.04 2.28
N ALA A 88 14.17 17.20 3.09
CA ALA A 88 15.28 16.25 3.13
C ALA A 88 14.81 14.86 3.62
N VAL A 89 13.93 14.80 4.61
CA VAL A 89 13.30 13.56 5.09
C VAL A 89 12.53 12.88 3.96
N LEU A 90 11.71 13.64 3.21
CA LEU A 90 10.97 13.08 2.07
C LEU A 90 11.90 12.46 1.03
N ILE A 91 12.92 13.21 0.61
CA ILE A 91 13.87 12.75 -0.43
C ILE A 91 14.63 11.50 0.05
N ARG A 92 15.19 11.52 1.27
CA ARG A 92 15.91 10.37 1.84
C ARG A 92 15.00 9.14 1.94
N ALA A 93 13.78 9.30 2.42
CA ALA A 93 12.83 8.21 2.53
C ALA A 93 12.40 7.65 1.16
N LEU A 94 12.23 8.50 0.13
CA LEU A 94 11.96 8.06 -1.24
C LEU A 94 13.15 7.29 -1.84
N VAL A 95 14.39 7.73 -1.61
CA VAL A 95 15.59 7.00 -2.04
C VAL A 95 15.64 5.62 -1.40
N VAL A 96 15.37 5.53 -0.09
CA VAL A 96 15.33 4.24 0.62
C VAL A 96 14.20 3.36 0.07
N ALA A 97 13.00 3.91 -0.15
CA ALA A 97 11.88 3.17 -0.73
C ALA A 97 12.20 2.65 -2.14
N ALA A 98 12.83 3.48 -2.97
CA ALA A 98 13.27 3.08 -4.30
C ALA A 98 14.34 1.98 -4.26
N ALA A 99 15.33 2.10 -3.38
CA ALA A 99 16.37 1.09 -3.21
C ALA A 99 15.79 -0.25 -2.76
N ILE A 100 14.88 -0.26 -1.78
CA ILE A 100 14.17 -1.46 -1.34
C ILE A 100 13.30 -2.03 -2.47
N GLY A 101 12.56 -1.19 -3.18
CA GLY A 101 11.73 -1.61 -4.30
C GLY A 101 12.54 -2.27 -5.41
N VAL A 102 13.68 -1.68 -5.77
CA VAL A 102 14.62 -2.28 -6.75
C VAL A 102 15.20 -3.58 -6.22
N ALA A 103 15.57 -3.66 -4.94
CA ALA A 103 16.07 -4.89 -4.33
C ALA A 103 15.02 -6.01 -4.40
N LEU A 104 13.73 -5.71 -4.14
CA LEU A 104 12.64 -6.67 -4.29
C LEU A 104 12.49 -7.15 -5.74
N LEU A 105 12.66 -6.27 -6.74
CA LEU A 105 12.65 -6.64 -8.15
C LEU A 105 13.83 -7.52 -8.53
N VAL A 106 15.02 -7.22 -8.05
CA VAL A 106 16.23 -8.04 -8.32
C VAL A 106 16.11 -9.41 -7.66
N LEU A 107 15.57 -9.45 -6.44
CA LEU A 107 15.42 -10.67 -5.65
C LEU A 107 14.08 -11.40 -5.90
N GLN A 108 13.28 -10.98 -6.88
CA GLN A 108 11.94 -11.55 -7.11
C GLN A 108 11.95 -13.07 -7.32
N LEU A 109 12.95 -13.59 -8.04
CA LEU A 109 13.05 -15.02 -8.31
C LEU A 109 13.33 -15.85 -7.06
N PRO A 110 14.40 -15.59 -6.28
CA PRO A 110 14.63 -16.34 -5.03
C PRO A 110 13.49 -16.14 -4.01
N LEU A 111 12.89 -14.95 -3.93
CA LEU A 111 11.75 -14.71 -3.07
C LEU A 111 10.55 -15.59 -3.45
N ALA A 112 10.18 -15.64 -4.74
CA ALA A 112 9.09 -16.46 -5.21
C ALA A 112 9.34 -17.94 -4.91
N LEU A 113 10.55 -18.45 -5.18
CA LEU A 113 10.91 -19.84 -4.93
C LEU A 113 10.80 -20.18 -3.43
N MET A 114 11.34 -19.36 -2.54
CA MET A 114 11.28 -19.59 -1.09
C MET A 114 9.84 -19.55 -0.56
N ILE A 115 9.08 -18.53 -0.95
CA ILE A 115 7.73 -18.30 -0.45
C ILE A 115 6.80 -19.44 -0.87
N TYR A 116 6.77 -19.76 -2.16
CA TYR A 116 5.85 -20.77 -2.67
C TYR A 116 6.26 -22.20 -2.34
N ALA A 117 7.56 -22.47 -2.11
CA ALA A 117 8.00 -23.75 -1.54
C ALA A 117 7.51 -23.95 -0.10
N ALA A 118 7.42 -22.87 0.69
CA ALA A 118 6.95 -22.94 2.07
C ALA A 118 5.43 -23.02 2.20
N MET A 119 4.66 -22.56 1.21
CA MET A 119 3.19 -22.45 1.29
C MET A 119 2.45 -23.76 0.98
N GLY A 120 3.06 -24.74 0.30
CA GLY A 120 2.50 -26.08 0.13
C GLY A 120 1.15 -26.16 -0.59
N GLY A 121 0.94 -25.37 -1.65
CA GLY A 121 -0.26 -25.40 -2.49
C GLY A 121 -0.26 -26.54 -3.52
N SER A 122 -1.41 -26.79 -4.18
CA SER A 122 -1.44 -27.65 -5.37
C SER A 122 -0.64 -27.00 -6.51
N ASP A 123 -0.11 -27.81 -7.43
CA ASP A 123 0.75 -27.31 -8.52
C ASP A 123 0.04 -26.22 -9.36
N ALA A 124 -1.25 -26.40 -9.69
CA ALA A 124 -2.03 -25.45 -10.45
C ALA A 124 -2.19 -24.08 -9.72
N VAL A 125 -2.44 -24.09 -8.42
CA VAL A 125 -2.56 -22.88 -7.61
C VAL A 125 -1.20 -22.19 -7.47
N THR A 126 -0.14 -22.96 -7.27
CA THR A 126 1.23 -22.45 -7.12
C THR A 126 1.75 -21.80 -8.40
N GLU A 127 1.51 -22.39 -9.57
CA GLU A 127 1.88 -21.80 -10.86
C GLU A 127 1.14 -20.49 -11.12
N ALA A 128 -0.19 -20.48 -10.95
CA ALA A 128 -0.97 -19.27 -11.11
C ALA A 128 -0.56 -18.17 -10.13
N ALA A 129 -0.25 -18.53 -8.87
CA ALA A 129 0.21 -17.59 -7.86
C ALA A 129 1.60 -17.01 -8.19
N LYS A 130 2.53 -17.81 -8.72
CA LYS A 130 3.82 -17.33 -9.21
C LYS A 130 3.67 -16.37 -10.39
N ALA A 131 2.83 -16.72 -11.38
CA ALA A 131 2.57 -15.82 -12.50
C ALA A 131 2.04 -14.45 -12.03
N TYR A 132 1.07 -14.45 -11.13
CA TYR A 132 0.54 -13.23 -10.52
C TYR A 132 1.62 -12.46 -9.73
N PHE A 133 2.47 -13.17 -8.98
CA PHE A 133 3.55 -12.56 -8.21
C PHE A 133 4.52 -11.80 -9.10
N PHE A 134 4.98 -12.41 -10.20
CA PHE A 134 5.95 -11.78 -11.11
C PHE A 134 5.39 -10.54 -11.81
N VAL A 135 4.09 -10.48 -12.05
CA VAL A 135 3.45 -9.26 -12.58
C VAL A 135 3.32 -8.21 -11.47
N ARG A 136 2.80 -8.58 -10.31
CA ARG A 136 2.48 -7.63 -9.24
C ARG A 136 3.72 -7.04 -8.57
N ILE A 137 4.83 -7.77 -8.50
CA ILE A 137 6.05 -7.29 -7.82
C ILE A 137 6.62 -6.00 -8.43
N TRP A 138 6.34 -5.75 -9.71
CA TRP A 138 6.70 -4.50 -10.37
C TRP A 138 6.06 -3.26 -9.76
N SER A 139 4.98 -3.42 -9.02
CA SER A 139 4.34 -2.33 -8.28
C SER A 139 5.07 -2.00 -6.97
N ALA A 140 6.01 -2.81 -6.49
CA ALA A 140 6.66 -2.65 -5.19
C ALA A 140 7.34 -1.28 -5.00
N PRO A 141 8.14 -0.73 -5.94
CA PRO A 141 8.74 0.58 -5.76
C PRO A 141 7.70 1.69 -5.59
N PHE A 142 6.60 1.61 -6.32
CA PHE A 142 5.50 2.58 -6.26
C PHE A 142 4.69 2.46 -4.96
N ALA A 143 4.44 1.24 -4.50
CA ALA A 143 3.76 0.97 -3.24
C ALA A 143 4.56 1.50 -2.04
N LEU A 144 5.87 1.22 -2.00
CA LEU A 144 6.76 1.75 -0.96
C LEU A 144 6.92 3.26 -1.04
N GLY A 145 6.99 3.84 -2.23
CA GLY A 145 6.95 5.28 -2.45
C GLY A 145 5.67 5.92 -1.92
N SER A 146 4.52 5.26 -2.12
CA SER A 146 3.24 5.71 -1.57
C SER A 146 3.23 5.73 -0.03
N TYR A 147 3.86 4.75 0.64
CA TYR A 147 4.03 4.76 2.10
C TYR A 147 4.79 5.99 2.57
N VAL A 148 5.87 6.35 1.88
CA VAL A 148 6.68 7.53 2.19
C VAL A 148 5.88 8.81 2.00
N VAL A 149 5.20 8.97 0.85
CA VAL A 149 4.42 10.19 0.54
C VAL A 149 3.26 10.35 1.54
N LEU A 150 2.52 9.28 1.84
CA LEU A 150 1.46 9.31 2.84
C LEU A 150 2.01 9.63 4.23
N GLY A 151 3.14 9.02 4.61
CA GLY A 151 3.82 9.30 5.87
C GLY A 151 4.25 10.75 5.99
N TRP A 152 4.83 11.30 4.93
CA TRP A 152 5.25 12.70 4.88
C TRP A 152 4.06 13.67 5.01
N LEU A 153 2.98 13.43 4.25
CA LEU A 153 1.76 14.25 4.32
C LEU A 153 1.14 14.26 5.72
N ILE A 154 1.13 13.10 6.39
CA ILE A 154 0.67 12.99 7.78
C ILE A 154 1.62 13.75 8.71
N GLY A 155 2.94 13.62 8.53
CA GLY A 155 3.97 14.28 9.33
C GLY A 155 3.91 15.81 9.26
N ILE A 156 3.58 16.39 8.10
CA ILE A 156 3.34 17.84 7.94
C ILE A 156 1.91 18.27 8.33
N ALA A 157 1.18 17.42 9.05
CA ALA A 157 -0.21 17.64 9.49
C ALA A 157 -1.23 17.86 8.35
N ARG A 158 -0.95 17.42 7.13
CA ARG A 158 -1.89 17.47 5.98
C ARG A 158 -2.63 16.14 5.81
N THR A 159 -3.23 15.65 6.89
CA THR A 159 -3.92 14.34 6.92
C THR A 159 -5.07 14.26 5.92
N GLY A 160 -5.81 15.34 5.69
CA GLY A 160 -6.91 15.36 4.70
C GLY A 160 -6.43 15.08 3.27
N ILE A 161 -5.25 15.61 2.89
CA ILE A 161 -4.66 15.34 1.57
C ILE A 161 -4.17 13.90 1.48
N ALA A 162 -3.56 13.38 2.56
CA ALA A 162 -3.12 11.98 2.61
C ALA A 162 -4.31 11.02 2.44
N LEU A 163 -5.44 11.29 3.11
CA LEU A 163 -6.66 10.49 3.00
C LEU A 163 -7.28 10.57 1.60
N ALA A 164 -7.38 11.77 1.04
CA ALA A 164 -7.89 11.97 -0.32
C ALA A 164 -7.05 11.22 -1.36
N LEU A 165 -5.72 11.29 -1.23
CA LEU A 165 -4.79 10.55 -2.10
C LEU A 165 -4.97 9.04 -1.96
N GLN A 166 -5.07 8.51 -0.73
CA GLN A 166 -5.29 7.08 -0.49
C GLN A 166 -6.61 6.60 -1.10
N ILE A 167 -7.70 7.33 -0.91
CA ILE A 167 -9.01 7.01 -1.49
C ILE A 167 -8.92 7.05 -3.02
N ALA A 168 -8.32 8.09 -3.59
CA ALA A 168 -8.19 8.23 -5.05
C ALA A 168 -7.41 7.07 -5.66
N VAL A 169 -6.28 6.67 -5.06
CA VAL A 169 -5.47 5.52 -5.52
C VAL A 169 -6.27 4.22 -5.43
N ASN A 170 -6.99 3.98 -4.33
CA ASN A 170 -7.80 2.78 -4.16
C ASN A 170 -8.96 2.72 -5.17
N VAL A 171 -9.68 3.84 -5.36
CA VAL A 171 -10.77 3.92 -6.35
C VAL A 171 -10.23 3.72 -7.76
N LEU A 172 -9.12 4.37 -8.13
CA LEU A 172 -8.50 4.20 -9.43
C LEU A 172 -8.10 2.74 -9.67
N ASN A 173 -7.53 2.09 -8.67
CA ASN A 173 -7.16 0.68 -8.76
C ASN A 173 -8.40 -0.22 -8.94
N MET A 174 -9.48 -0.01 -8.17
CA MET A 174 -10.73 -0.77 -8.34
C MET A 174 -11.33 -0.59 -9.75
N VAL A 175 -11.37 0.64 -10.25
CA VAL A 175 -11.90 0.95 -11.59
C VAL A 175 -11.01 0.32 -12.66
N ALA A 176 -9.69 0.46 -12.54
CA ALA A 176 -8.74 -0.15 -13.49
C ALA A 176 -8.87 -1.68 -13.51
N THR A 177 -8.94 -2.33 -12.34
CA THR A 177 -9.13 -3.79 -12.26
C THR A 177 -10.44 -4.21 -12.91
N ALA A 178 -11.55 -3.51 -12.63
CA ALA A 178 -12.83 -3.83 -13.22
C ALA A 178 -12.83 -3.64 -14.76
N LEU A 179 -12.20 -2.58 -15.25
CA LEU A 179 -12.09 -2.33 -16.70
C LEU A 179 -11.21 -3.37 -17.39
N LEU A 180 -10.05 -3.69 -16.83
CA LEU A 180 -9.12 -4.66 -17.41
C LEU A 180 -9.75 -6.04 -17.51
N VAL A 181 -10.39 -6.52 -16.46
CA VAL A 181 -10.93 -7.89 -16.42
C VAL A 181 -12.30 -8.00 -17.07
N LEU A 182 -13.21 -7.00 -16.90
CA LEU A 182 -14.60 -7.13 -17.39
C LEU A 182 -14.81 -6.59 -18.79
N VAL A 183 -13.93 -5.69 -19.27
CA VAL A 183 -14.09 -5.05 -20.60
C VAL A 183 -13.02 -5.49 -21.58
N LEU A 184 -11.80 -5.72 -21.11
CA LEU A 184 -10.67 -6.10 -21.96
C LEU A 184 -10.34 -7.61 -21.91
N ASP A 185 -11.03 -8.37 -21.04
CA ASP A 185 -10.83 -9.83 -20.85
C ASP A 185 -9.35 -10.21 -20.60
N LEU A 186 -8.63 -9.36 -19.83
CA LEU A 186 -7.21 -9.50 -19.51
C LEU A 186 -7.00 -10.09 -18.11
#